data_86207a13aa960cb59288bcafb1eac033
#
_entry.id   86207a13aa960cb59288bcafb1eac033
#
_cell.length_a   1.000
_cell.length_b   1.000
_cell.length_c   1.000
_cell.angle_alpha   90.00
_cell.angle_beta   90.00
_cell.angle_gamma   90.00
#
_symmetry.space_group_name_H-M   'P 1'
#
loop_
_entity.id
_entity.type
_entity.pdbx_description
1 polymer ?
#
loop_
_entity_poly.entity_id
_entity_poly.type
_entity_poly.pdbx_seq_one_letter_code
_entity_poly.pdbx_strand_id
1 'polypeptide(L)'
;MTIGMMKNALYTPTIILMAIAAGICTGGNYFSQPLIHSISVSLNLTETTTAWVPTLAQITYACGLLFLMPLGDIIEKRKLLFIFMLLASSGLIISGFSHNIYLLLLGTIITGLFSSAAQLLLPLAASLVPIQQSGRVVGFLLSGLMMGVLIARSLSGLMSTLFAWNIIYLVSGFLLLVIAFILHRNIGLFPPTKSENYAKTIRSLPQIFIQNRRLRTRTYIGGFTFACVSLTFTTMSLLLAPAPYFFSDFTIGLFGFVGVLGTFVANFSGKFIDQGYIHKISIYCGIGLI
;
A
#
# COMPACT_ATOMS: atom_id res chain seq x y z
N MET A 1 -17.24 -24.37 -25.72
CA MET A 1 -16.03 -23.79 -26.32
C MET A 1 -16.01 -22.26 -26.28
N THR A 2 -17.14 -21.58 -26.28
CA THR A 2 -17.28 -20.10 -26.30
C THR A 2 -17.00 -19.41 -24.96
N ILE A 3 -17.21 -20.07 -23.82
CA ILE A 3 -17.00 -19.50 -22.48
C ILE A 3 -15.49 -19.37 -22.13
N GLY A 4 -14.64 -20.27 -22.67
CA GLY A 4 -13.19 -20.23 -22.40
C GLY A 4 -12.45 -19.10 -23.14
N MET A 5 -12.90 -18.75 -24.36
CA MET A 5 -12.27 -17.66 -25.14
C MET A 5 -12.63 -16.27 -24.58
N MET A 6 -13.84 -16.06 -24.05
CA MET A 6 -14.22 -14.81 -23.38
C MET A 6 -13.45 -14.60 -22.06
N LYS A 7 -13.08 -15.66 -21.34
CA LYS A 7 -12.25 -15.57 -20.13
C LYS A 7 -10.86 -15.00 -20.45
N ASN A 8 -10.20 -15.44 -21.50
CA ASN A 8 -8.83 -15.01 -21.84
C ASN A 8 -8.75 -13.54 -22.31
N ALA A 9 -9.76 -13.01 -22.96
CA ALA A 9 -9.78 -11.61 -23.44
C ALA A 9 -10.03 -10.59 -22.33
N LEU A 10 -10.76 -10.97 -21.24
CA LEU A 10 -11.09 -10.09 -20.12
C LEU A 10 -10.00 -10.03 -19.03
N TYR A 11 -9.12 -11.03 -18.99
CA TYR A 11 -8.14 -11.13 -17.88
C TYR A 11 -7.07 -10.05 -17.89
N THR A 12 -6.50 -9.73 -19.05
CA THR A 12 -5.36 -8.81 -19.13
C THR A 12 -5.72 -7.39 -18.66
N PRO A 13 -6.79 -6.74 -19.13
CA PRO A 13 -7.15 -5.40 -18.68
C PRO A 13 -7.63 -5.37 -17.23
N THR A 14 -8.36 -6.38 -16.78
CA THR A 14 -8.80 -6.47 -15.38
C THR A 14 -7.62 -6.63 -14.43
N ILE A 15 -6.64 -7.48 -14.76
CA ILE A 15 -5.44 -7.68 -13.94
C ILE A 15 -4.58 -6.40 -13.91
N ILE A 16 -4.46 -5.67 -15.01
CA ILE A 16 -3.77 -4.38 -15.04
C ILE A 16 -4.48 -3.37 -14.14
N LEU A 17 -5.81 -3.26 -14.23
CA LEU A 17 -6.59 -2.37 -13.35
C LEU A 17 -6.45 -2.76 -11.88
N MET A 18 -6.41 -4.06 -11.55
CA MET A 18 -6.16 -4.53 -10.19
C MET A 18 -4.77 -4.14 -9.70
N ALA A 19 -3.74 -4.22 -10.55
CA ALA A 19 -2.39 -3.81 -10.20
C ALA A 19 -2.29 -2.29 -9.98
N ILE A 20 -2.95 -1.49 -10.83
CA ILE A 20 -3.05 -0.02 -10.66
C ILE A 20 -3.80 0.31 -9.35
N ALA A 21 -4.93 -0.35 -9.10
CA ALA A 21 -5.69 -0.16 -7.87
C ALA A 21 -4.86 -0.49 -6.62
N ALA A 22 -4.12 -1.61 -6.64
CA ALA A 22 -3.23 -1.99 -5.55
C ALA A 22 -2.14 -0.94 -5.33
N GLY A 23 -1.57 -0.40 -6.41
CA GLY A 23 -0.58 0.68 -6.37
C GLY A 23 -1.14 1.97 -5.76
N ILE A 24 -2.33 2.41 -6.16
CA ILE A 24 -2.97 3.64 -5.63
C ILE A 24 -3.37 3.45 -4.16
N CYS A 25 -4.01 2.33 -3.81
CA CYS A 25 -4.38 2.03 -2.43
C CYS A 25 -3.17 2.07 -1.50
N THR A 26 -2.07 1.41 -1.88
CA THR A 26 -0.87 1.38 -1.05
C THR A 26 -0.14 2.71 -1.10
N GLY A 27 0.02 3.31 -2.28
CA GLY A 27 0.71 4.57 -2.51
C GLY A 27 0.10 5.74 -1.74
N GLY A 28 -1.23 5.75 -1.58
CA GLY A 28 -1.96 6.77 -0.81
C GLY A 28 -1.45 6.98 0.62
N ASN A 29 -0.92 5.93 1.25
CA ASN A 29 -0.32 6.01 2.59
C ASN A 29 1.05 6.70 2.62
N TYR A 30 1.64 6.97 1.46
CA TYR A 30 3.00 7.51 1.34
C TYR A 30 3.05 8.92 0.73
N PHE A 31 1.91 9.46 0.27
CA PHE A 31 1.85 10.81 -0.30
C PHE A 31 2.34 11.88 0.65
N SER A 32 2.00 11.79 1.93
CA SER A 32 2.35 12.80 2.93
C SER A 32 3.84 12.86 3.28
N GLN A 33 4.61 11.79 3.02
CA GLN A 33 6.01 11.73 3.46
C GLN A 33 6.89 12.85 2.88
N PRO A 34 6.92 13.10 1.56
CA PRO A 34 7.68 14.23 1.02
C PRO A 34 6.98 15.57 1.21
N LEU A 35 5.69 15.60 1.54
CA LEU A 35 4.85 16.80 1.62
C LEU A 35 4.77 17.43 3.01
N ILE A 36 5.50 16.92 4.01
CA ILE A 36 5.39 17.39 5.41
C ILE A 36 5.58 18.91 5.48
N HIS A 37 6.61 19.45 4.82
CA HIS A 37 6.89 20.87 4.80
C HIS A 37 5.77 21.68 4.10
N SER A 38 5.37 21.29 2.90
CA SER A 38 4.32 22.00 2.14
C SER A 38 2.96 21.97 2.86
N ILE A 39 2.61 20.87 3.52
CA ILE A 39 1.40 20.78 4.33
C ILE A 39 1.50 21.68 5.57
N SER A 40 2.65 21.70 6.26
CA SER A 40 2.85 22.52 7.46
C SER A 40 2.72 24.01 7.14
N VAL A 41 3.33 24.46 6.06
CA VAL A 41 3.23 25.86 5.59
C VAL A 41 1.79 26.19 5.19
N SER A 42 1.14 25.32 4.40
CA SER A 42 -0.21 25.57 3.88
C SER A 42 -1.28 25.64 4.97
N LEU A 43 -1.14 24.82 6.02
CA LEU A 43 -2.10 24.76 7.12
C LEU A 43 -1.67 25.56 8.36
N ASN A 44 -0.57 26.34 8.28
CA ASN A 44 0.02 27.09 9.39
C ASN A 44 0.28 26.22 10.63
N LEU A 45 0.93 25.08 10.44
CA LEU A 45 1.25 24.10 11.47
C LEU A 45 2.75 23.96 11.65
N THR A 46 3.16 23.36 12.77
CA THR A 46 4.54 22.89 12.93
C THR A 46 4.76 21.59 12.13
N GLU A 47 5.98 21.37 11.65
CA GLU A 47 6.34 20.13 10.96
C GLU A 47 6.16 18.91 11.87
N THR A 48 6.40 19.07 13.18
CA THR A 48 6.15 18.03 14.19
C THR A 48 4.69 17.62 14.24
N THR A 49 3.76 18.58 14.16
CA THR A 49 2.33 18.28 14.11
C THR A 49 1.95 17.61 12.79
N THR A 50 2.52 18.05 11.69
CA THR A 50 2.28 17.49 10.36
C THR A 50 2.83 16.08 10.22
N ALA A 51 3.93 15.72 10.90
CA ALA A 51 4.51 14.38 10.92
C ALA A 51 3.57 13.31 11.51
N TRP A 52 2.51 13.69 12.21
CA TRP A 52 1.45 12.76 12.59
C TRP A 52 0.69 12.17 11.40
N VAL A 53 0.64 12.87 10.26
CA VAL A 53 -0.08 12.38 9.07
C VAL A 53 0.52 11.07 8.55
N PRO A 54 1.81 10.98 8.17
CA PRO A 54 2.39 9.71 7.74
C PRO A 54 2.42 8.66 8.86
N THR A 55 2.59 9.06 10.13
CA THR A 55 2.56 8.14 11.27
C THR A 55 1.18 7.49 11.41
N LEU A 56 0.12 8.28 11.38
CA LEU A 56 -1.25 7.78 11.51
C LEU A 56 -1.67 6.93 10.31
N ALA A 57 -1.21 7.28 9.10
CA ALA A 57 -1.41 6.46 7.91
C ALA A 57 -0.88 5.03 8.11
N GLN A 58 0.32 4.87 8.66
CA GLN A 58 0.92 3.55 8.90
C GLN A 58 0.21 2.79 10.03
N ILE A 59 -0.14 3.47 11.13
CA ILE A 59 -0.88 2.84 12.25
C ILE A 59 -2.23 2.32 11.76
N THR A 60 -2.98 3.15 11.05
CA THR A 60 -4.32 2.78 10.57
C THR A 60 -4.27 1.71 9.49
N TYR A 61 -3.24 1.73 8.62
CA TYR A 61 -3.00 0.66 7.66
C TYR A 61 -2.72 -0.68 8.36
N ALA A 62 -1.87 -0.69 9.39
CA ALA A 62 -1.62 -1.88 10.18
C ALA A 62 -2.90 -2.39 10.88
N CYS A 63 -3.73 -1.49 11.42
CA CYS A 63 -5.05 -1.84 11.97
C CYS A 63 -5.97 -2.42 10.89
N GLY A 64 -5.99 -1.85 9.69
CA GLY A 64 -6.73 -2.38 8.54
C GLY A 64 -6.32 -3.80 8.18
N LEU A 65 -5.02 -4.07 8.11
CA LEU A 65 -4.49 -5.41 7.84
C LEU A 65 -4.87 -6.40 8.95
N LEU A 66 -4.81 -5.99 10.21
CA LEU A 66 -5.09 -6.88 11.34
C LEU A 66 -6.58 -7.19 11.48
N PHE A 67 -7.43 -6.17 11.37
CA PHE A 67 -8.85 -6.30 11.69
C PHE A 67 -9.76 -6.44 10.45
N LEU A 68 -9.42 -5.82 9.32
CA LEU A 68 -10.30 -5.85 8.16
C LEU A 68 -9.98 -6.99 7.19
N MET A 69 -8.72 -7.43 7.09
CA MET A 69 -8.35 -8.52 6.18
C MET A 69 -9.08 -9.85 6.46
N PRO A 70 -9.30 -10.27 7.72
CA PRO A 70 -10.03 -11.51 8.00
C PRO A 70 -11.48 -11.51 7.50
N LEU A 71 -12.08 -10.35 7.26
CA LEU A 71 -13.40 -10.25 6.63
C LEU A 71 -13.43 -10.81 5.22
N GLY A 72 -12.29 -10.84 4.51
CA GLY A 72 -12.17 -11.40 3.17
C GLY A 72 -12.43 -12.91 3.07
N ASP A 73 -12.37 -13.64 4.18
CA ASP A 73 -12.70 -15.06 4.24
C ASP A 73 -14.20 -15.31 4.54
N ILE A 74 -14.89 -14.31 5.12
CA ILE A 74 -16.25 -14.42 5.66
C ILE A 74 -17.27 -13.73 4.75
N ILE A 75 -16.87 -12.62 4.11
CA ILE A 75 -17.73 -11.81 3.25
C ILE A 75 -17.37 -12.08 1.79
N GLU A 76 -18.34 -11.92 0.90
CA GLU A 76 -18.13 -12.00 -0.54
C GLU A 76 -17.06 -10.99 -0.99
N LYS A 77 -15.98 -11.53 -1.59
CA LYS A 77 -14.73 -10.78 -1.84
C LYS A 77 -14.91 -9.58 -2.77
N ARG A 78 -15.76 -9.70 -3.81
CA ARG A 78 -16.04 -8.59 -4.74
C ARG A 78 -16.71 -7.42 -4.03
N LYS A 79 -17.73 -7.71 -3.20
CA LYS A 79 -18.45 -6.68 -2.43
C LYS A 79 -17.54 -6.02 -1.41
N LEU A 80 -16.77 -6.82 -0.69
CA LEU A 80 -15.82 -6.32 0.31
C LEU A 80 -14.75 -5.42 -0.32
N LEU A 81 -14.15 -5.88 -1.42
CA LEU A 81 -13.18 -5.09 -2.18
C LEU A 81 -13.76 -3.75 -2.63
N PHE A 82 -14.97 -3.77 -3.19
CA PHE A 82 -15.64 -2.56 -3.64
C PHE A 82 -15.86 -1.56 -2.50
N ILE A 83 -16.38 -2.02 -1.37
CA ILE A 83 -16.57 -1.17 -0.17
C ILE A 83 -15.24 -0.59 0.31
N PHE A 84 -14.18 -1.41 0.39
CA PHE A 84 -12.88 -0.92 0.84
C PHE A 84 -12.29 0.10 -0.11
N MET A 85 -12.39 -0.11 -1.41
CA MET A 85 -11.91 0.86 -2.40
C MET A 85 -12.71 2.16 -2.37
N LEU A 86 -14.04 2.10 -2.17
CA LEU A 86 -14.88 3.28 -2.02
C LEU A 86 -14.48 4.09 -0.78
N LEU A 87 -14.28 3.42 0.35
CA LEU A 87 -13.90 4.08 1.60
C LEU A 87 -12.47 4.61 1.51
N ALA A 88 -11.52 3.89 0.93
CA ALA A 88 -10.17 4.40 0.69
C ALA A 88 -10.18 5.65 -0.22
N SER A 89 -10.97 5.60 -1.31
CA SER A 89 -11.17 6.73 -2.21
C SER A 89 -11.78 7.94 -1.49
N SER A 90 -12.82 7.73 -0.67
CA SER A 90 -13.43 8.82 0.10
C SER A 90 -12.44 9.45 1.08
N GLY A 91 -11.60 8.64 1.74
CA GLY A 91 -10.54 9.13 2.61
C GLY A 91 -9.52 10.00 1.87
N LEU A 92 -9.09 9.58 0.67
CA LEU A 92 -8.22 10.40 -0.19
C LEU A 92 -8.89 11.72 -0.58
N ILE A 93 -10.15 11.69 -1.01
CA ILE A 93 -10.90 12.88 -1.40
C ILE A 93 -11.06 13.84 -0.21
N ILE A 94 -11.39 13.32 0.99
CA ILE A 94 -11.46 14.11 2.22
C ILE A 94 -10.11 14.77 2.52
N SER A 95 -8.99 14.02 2.41
CA SER A 95 -7.65 14.57 2.58
C SER A 95 -7.35 15.67 1.56
N GLY A 96 -7.77 15.49 0.31
CA GLY A 96 -7.58 16.48 -0.75
C GLY A 96 -8.37 17.78 -0.57
N PHE A 97 -9.53 17.74 0.08
CA PHE A 97 -10.33 18.92 0.42
C PHE A 97 -10.06 19.45 1.84
N SER A 98 -9.05 18.94 2.53
CA SER A 98 -8.80 19.36 3.90
C SER A 98 -8.23 20.77 3.99
N HIS A 99 -8.85 21.58 4.85
CA HIS A 99 -8.43 22.95 5.17
C HIS A 99 -7.88 23.08 6.59
N ASN A 100 -7.82 21.96 7.32
CA ASN A 100 -7.29 21.88 8.68
C ASN A 100 -6.74 20.46 8.96
N ILE A 101 -5.94 20.38 10.01
CA ILE A 101 -5.28 19.13 10.39
C ILE A 101 -6.28 18.01 10.75
N TYR A 102 -7.40 18.34 11.38
CA TYR A 102 -8.35 17.31 11.84
C TYR A 102 -9.03 16.61 10.67
N LEU A 103 -9.40 17.36 9.62
CA LEU A 103 -9.99 16.80 8.42
C LEU A 103 -8.96 15.98 7.62
N LEU A 104 -7.71 16.46 7.58
CA LEU A 104 -6.61 15.73 6.97
C LEU A 104 -6.33 14.40 7.69
N LEU A 105 -6.29 14.40 9.03
CA LEU A 105 -6.11 13.19 9.83
C LEU A 105 -7.29 12.24 9.68
N LEU A 106 -8.53 12.74 9.64
CA LEU A 106 -9.72 11.91 9.39
C LEU A 106 -9.63 11.20 8.05
N GLY A 107 -9.33 11.94 6.96
CA GLY A 107 -9.12 11.35 5.64
C GLY A 107 -7.98 10.33 5.63
N THR A 108 -6.89 10.62 6.33
CA THR A 108 -5.75 9.71 6.49
C THR A 108 -6.13 8.43 7.22
N ILE A 109 -6.93 8.52 8.30
CA ILE A 109 -7.41 7.34 9.05
C ILE A 109 -8.24 6.44 8.12
N ILE A 110 -9.20 7.03 7.41
CA ILE A 110 -10.08 6.29 6.50
C ILE A 110 -9.24 5.65 5.37
N THR A 111 -8.37 6.43 4.72
CA THR A 111 -7.48 5.92 3.67
C THR A 111 -6.63 4.77 4.21
N GLY A 112 -5.94 4.96 5.33
CA GLY A 112 -5.06 3.96 5.92
C GLY A 112 -5.78 2.65 6.19
N LEU A 113 -6.88 2.67 6.91
CA LEU A 113 -7.68 1.47 7.23
C LEU A 113 -8.07 0.69 5.98
N PHE A 114 -8.64 1.37 5.00
CA PHE A 114 -9.23 0.74 3.82
C PHE A 114 -8.25 0.53 2.66
N SER A 115 -7.04 1.06 2.73
CA SER A 115 -5.93 0.71 1.81
C SER A 115 -5.54 -0.77 1.88
N SER A 116 -5.96 -1.48 2.93
CA SER A 116 -5.89 -2.94 3.02
C SER A 116 -6.60 -3.65 1.84
N ALA A 117 -7.47 -2.97 1.09
CA ALA A 117 -8.02 -3.43 -0.19
C ALA A 117 -6.94 -3.97 -1.15
N ALA A 118 -5.74 -3.37 -1.15
CA ALA A 118 -4.62 -3.84 -1.96
C ALA A 118 -4.26 -5.31 -1.70
N GLN A 119 -4.36 -5.75 -0.44
CA GLN A 119 -4.05 -7.12 -0.05
C GLN A 119 -5.17 -8.12 -0.41
N LEU A 120 -6.42 -7.64 -0.54
CA LEU A 120 -7.54 -8.45 -1.04
C LEU A 120 -7.42 -8.71 -2.56
N LEU A 121 -6.81 -7.78 -3.29
CA LEU A 121 -6.63 -7.90 -4.73
C LEU A 121 -5.72 -9.07 -5.12
N LEU A 122 -4.69 -9.38 -4.31
CA LEU A 122 -3.72 -10.43 -4.62
C LEU A 122 -4.36 -11.83 -4.69
N PRO A 123 -5.01 -12.34 -3.63
CA PRO A 123 -5.66 -13.66 -3.69
C PRO A 123 -6.84 -13.68 -4.65
N LEU A 124 -7.53 -12.56 -4.82
CA LEU A 124 -8.62 -12.45 -5.77
C LEU A 124 -8.12 -12.60 -7.21
N ALA A 125 -7.06 -11.91 -7.58
CA ALA A 125 -6.45 -12.02 -8.90
C ALA A 125 -5.89 -13.43 -9.17
N ALA A 126 -5.29 -14.06 -8.16
CA ALA A 126 -4.82 -15.44 -8.26
C ALA A 126 -5.97 -16.43 -8.57
N SER A 127 -7.17 -16.17 -8.04
CA SER A 127 -8.34 -17.01 -8.27
C SER A 127 -9.02 -16.79 -9.63
N LEU A 128 -8.67 -15.72 -10.34
CA LEU A 128 -9.20 -15.43 -11.69
C LEU A 128 -8.49 -16.20 -12.81
N VAL A 129 -7.36 -16.83 -12.53
CA VAL A 129 -6.52 -17.51 -13.52
C VAL A 129 -6.27 -18.96 -13.13
N PRO A 130 -5.89 -19.84 -14.09
CA PRO A 130 -5.46 -21.21 -13.78
C PRO A 130 -4.30 -21.22 -12.79
N ILE A 131 -4.23 -22.27 -11.96
CA ILE A 131 -3.24 -22.42 -10.90
C ILE A 131 -1.79 -22.26 -11.39
N GLN A 132 -1.51 -22.67 -12.62
CA GLN A 132 -0.19 -22.58 -13.27
C GLN A 132 0.24 -21.13 -13.55
N GLN A 133 -0.71 -20.19 -13.62
CA GLN A 133 -0.47 -18.77 -13.91
C GLN A 133 -0.63 -17.89 -12.64
N SER A 134 -1.14 -18.43 -11.54
CA SER A 134 -1.46 -17.67 -10.33
C SER A 134 -0.24 -16.97 -9.75
N GLY A 135 0.91 -17.63 -9.71
CA GLY A 135 2.17 -17.05 -9.23
C GLY A 135 2.64 -15.86 -10.08
N ARG A 136 2.47 -15.94 -11.42
CA ARG A 136 2.81 -14.84 -12.34
C ARG A 136 1.91 -13.62 -12.12
N VAL A 137 0.61 -13.85 -11.94
CA VAL A 137 -0.37 -12.78 -11.71
C VAL A 137 -0.15 -12.11 -10.36
N VAL A 138 0.09 -12.89 -9.29
CA VAL A 138 0.42 -12.35 -7.96
C VAL A 138 1.71 -11.53 -8.03
N GLY A 139 2.75 -12.03 -8.71
CA GLY A 139 4.00 -11.31 -8.92
C GLY A 139 3.78 -9.98 -9.65
N PHE A 140 2.93 -9.95 -10.67
CA PHE A 140 2.57 -8.72 -11.39
C PHE A 140 1.85 -7.71 -10.51
N LEU A 141 0.88 -8.15 -9.68
CA LEU A 141 0.19 -7.27 -8.74
C LEU A 141 1.12 -6.75 -7.65
N LEU A 142 2.01 -7.59 -7.12
CA LEU A 142 3.03 -7.17 -6.15
C LEU A 142 3.97 -6.12 -6.76
N SER A 143 4.36 -6.28 -8.02
CA SER A 143 5.14 -5.27 -8.73
C SER A 143 4.36 -3.96 -8.86
N GLY A 144 3.07 -4.00 -9.21
CA GLY A 144 2.18 -2.83 -9.25
C GLY A 144 2.08 -2.13 -7.89
N LEU A 145 1.92 -2.90 -6.82
CA LEU A 145 1.88 -2.41 -5.44
C LEU A 145 3.19 -1.71 -5.06
N MET A 146 4.34 -2.34 -5.31
CA MET A 146 5.66 -1.76 -5.02
C MET A 146 5.93 -0.50 -5.86
N MET A 147 5.64 -0.55 -7.15
CA MET A 147 5.72 0.62 -8.03
C MET A 147 4.83 1.76 -7.53
N GLY A 148 3.61 1.44 -7.04
CA GLY A 148 2.71 2.42 -6.46
C GLY A 148 3.34 3.14 -5.26
N VAL A 149 3.97 2.42 -4.33
CA VAL A 149 4.66 3.01 -3.17
C VAL A 149 5.81 3.94 -3.58
N LEU A 150 6.57 3.55 -4.60
CA LEU A 150 7.75 4.30 -5.04
C LEU A 150 7.36 5.53 -5.85
N ILE A 151 6.46 5.36 -6.82
CA ILE A 151 5.96 6.45 -7.66
C ILE A 151 5.15 7.44 -6.82
N ALA A 152 4.42 6.99 -5.82
CA ALA A 152 3.60 7.84 -4.96
C ALA A 152 4.39 9.00 -4.36
N ARG A 153 5.59 8.75 -3.85
CA ARG A 153 6.46 9.78 -3.26
C ARG A 153 6.89 10.82 -4.28
N SER A 154 7.39 10.36 -5.43
CA SER A 154 7.88 11.26 -6.47
C SER A 154 6.74 12.04 -7.13
N LEU A 155 5.59 11.37 -7.36
CA LEU A 155 4.44 12.00 -7.97
C LEU A 155 3.79 13.02 -7.03
N SER A 156 3.71 12.73 -5.72
CA SER A 156 3.19 13.69 -4.75
C SER A 156 4.08 14.92 -4.65
N GLY A 157 5.41 14.75 -4.62
CA GLY A 157 6.35 15.87 -4.66
C GLY A 157 6.27 16.68 -5.94
N LEU A 158 6.13 16.03 -7.11
CA LEU A 158 5.94 16.72 -8.38
C LEU A 158 4.63 17.52 -8.42
N MET A 159 3.51 16.92 -7.98
CA MET A 159 2.22 17.62 -7.95
C MET A 159 2.24 18.80 -6.99
N SER A 160 2.94 18.69 -5.87
CA SER A 160 3.11 19.80 -4.91
C SER A 160 3.87 20.97 -5.51
N THR A 161 4.92 20.72 -6.28
CA THR A 161 5.72 21.78 -6.91
C THR A 161 5.03 22.43 -8.11
N LEU A 162 4.23 21.70 -8.88
CA LEU A 162 3.55 22.21 -10.07
C LEU A 162 2.18 22.88 -9.77
N PHE A 163 1.49 22.40 -8.73
CA PHE A 163 0.13 22.83 -8.41
C PHE A 163 0.00 23.12 -6.91
N ALA A 164 -0.49 22.12 -6.15
CA ALA A 164 -0.65 22.17 -4.70
C ALA A 164 -0.51 20.77 -4.12
N TRP A 165 -0.12 20.66 -2.85
CA TRP A 165 0.12 19.41 -2.17
C TRP A 165 -1.12 18.49 -2.13
N ASN A 166 -2.31 19.03 -2.14
CA ASN A 166 -3.58 18.30 -2.03
C ASN A 166 -4.06 17.67 -3.35
N ILE A 167 -3.56 18.12 -4.50
CA ILE A 167 -3.99 17.65 -5.84
C ILE A 167 -3.74 16.14 -6.01
N ILE A 168 -2.63 15.63 -5.50
CA ILE A 168 -2.33 14.19 -5.59
C ILE A 168 -3.41 13.33 -4.90
N TYR A 169 -3.93 13.79 -3.77
CA TYR A 169 -5.00 13.11 -3.04
C TYR A 169 -6.30 13.10 -3.83
N LEU A 170 -6.68 14.23 -4.43
CA LEU A 170 -7.89 14.36 -5.25
C LEU A 170 -7.81 13.48 -6.49
N VAL A 171 -6.73 13.62 -7.27
CA VAL A 171 -6.54 12.82 -8.49
C VAL A 171 -6.54 11.33 -8.19
N SER A 172 -5.80 10.89 -7.19
CA SER A 172 -5.74 9.48 -6.80
C SER A 172 -7.08 8.97 -6.24
N GLY A 173 -7.78 9.81 -5.46
CA GLY A 173 -9.10 9.47 -4.92
C GLY A 173 -10.13 9.26 -6.04
N PHE A 174 -10.27 10.20 -6.97
CA PHE A 174 -11.20 10.07 -8.08
C PHE A 174 -10.81 8.90 -9.02
N LEU A 175 -9.53 8.71 -9.30
CA LEU A 175 -9.07 7.58 -10.11
C LEU A 175 -9.40 6.24 -9.44
N LEU A 176 -9.15 6.11 -8.14
CA LEU A 176 -9.47 4.90 -7.37
C LEU A 176 -10.99 4.64 -7.35
N LEU A 177 -11.81 5.69 -7.25
CA LEU A 177 -13.27 5.60 -7.32
C LEU A 177 -13.73 5.01 -8.65
N VAL A 178 -13.22 5.55 -9.76
CA VAL A 178 -13.53 5.05 -11.12
C VAL A 178 -13.11 3.59 -11.28
N ILE A 179 -11.89 3.25 -10.85
CA ILE A 179 -11.39 1.88 -10.92
C ILE A 179 -12.23 0.93 -10.07
N ALA A 180 -12.69 1.35 -8.88
CA ALA A 180 -13.56 0.55 -8.01
C ALA A 180 -14.86 0.15 -8.73
N PHE A 181 -15.51 1.09 -9.43
CA PHE A 181 -16.72 0.80 -10.21
C PHE A 181 -16.45 -0.12 -11.40
N ILE A 182 -15.35 0.09 -12.12
CA ILE A 182 -14.97 -0.76 -13.26
C ILE A 182 -14.70 -2.20 -12.77
N LEU A 183 -13.90 -2.36 -11.71
CA LEU A 183 -13.60 -3.67 -11.16
C LEU A 183 -14.84 -4.35 -10.60
N HIS A 184 -15.72 -3.61 -9.93
CA HIS A 184 -16.99 -4.16 -9.43
C HIS A 184 -17.88 -4.72 -10.55
N ARG A 185 -17.88 -4.12 -11.74
CA ARG A 185 -18.63 -4.61 -12.89
C ARG A 185 -17.97 -5.80 -13.58
N ASN A 186 -16.65 -5.81 -13.64
CA ASN A 186 -15.90 -6.79 -14.43
C ASN A 186 -15.50 -8.05 -13.66
N ILE A 187 -15.45 -7.99 -12.32
CA ILE A 187 -15.15 -9.15 -11.48
C ILE A 187 -16.44 -9.91 -11.17
N GLY A 188 -16.43 -11.23 -11.39
CA GLY A 188 -17.55 -12.11 -11.05
C GLY A 188 -17.78 -12.23 -9.53
N LEU A 189 -18.83 -12.94 -9.14
CA LEU A 189 -19.13 -13.22 -7.74
C LEU A 189 -18.11 -14.25 -7.18
N PHE A 190 -17.56 -13.95 -6.03
CA PHE A 190 -16.65 -14.83 -5.29
C PHE A 190 -17.26 -15.11 -3.91
N PRO A 191 -17.93 -16.25 -3.74
CA PRO A 191 -18.52 -16.60 -2.45
C PRO A 191 -17.46 -16.68 -1.36
N PRO A 192 -17.85 -16.47 -0.10
CA PRO A 192 -16.94 -16.58 1.04
C PRO A 192 -16.33 -17.98 1.10
N THR A 193 -15.07 -18.04 1.52
CA THR A 193 -14.30 -19.30 1.54
C THR A 193 -14.62 -20.12 2.79
N LYS A 194 -15.05 -19.47 3.87
CA LYS A 194 -15.33 -20.05 5.18
C LYS A 194 -16.58 -19.45 5.80
N SER A 195 -17.32 -20.29 6.54
CA SER A 195 -18.43 -19.87 7.41
C SER A 195 -17.96 -19.70 8.86
N GLU A 196 -16.75 -19.23 9.10
CA GLU A 196 -16.24 -19.09 10.46
C GLU A 196 -16.67 -17.77 11.09
N ASN A 197 -16.80 -17.77 12.43
CA ASN A 197 -17.13 -16.58 13.19
C ASN A 197 -15.90 -15.63 13.23
N TYR A 198 -16.08 -14.38 12.81
CA TYR A 198 -15.06 -13.33 12.81
C TYR A 198 -14.31 -13.23 14.15
N ALA A 199 -15.05 -13.24 15.27
CA ALA A 199 -14.44 -13.16 16.61
C ALA A 199 -13.50 -14.32 16.89
N LYS A 200 -13.82 -15.54 16.39
CA LYS A 200 -12.96 -16.71 16.53
C LYS A 200 -11.67 -16.55 15.72
N THR A 201 -11.76 -16.02 14.52
CA THR A 201 -10.60 -15.75 13.66
C THR A 201 -9.67 -14.71 14.31
N ILE A 202 -10.20 -13.58 14.79
CA ILE A 202 -9.37 -12.56 15.46
C ILE A 202 -8.71 -13.10 16.73
N ARG A 203 -9.44 -13.86 17.56
CA ARG A 203 -8.90 -14.46 18.79
C ARG A 203 -7.81 -15.51 18.52
N SER A 204 -7.81 -16.14 17.35
CA SER A 204 -6.78 -17.14 16.99
C SER A 204 -5.45 -16.50 16.59
N LEU A 205 -5.42 -15.23 16.13
CA LEU A 205 -4.20 -14.59 15.65
C LEU A 205 -3.08 -14.52 16.70
N PRO A 206 -3.31 -14.08 17.95
CA PRO A 206 -2.28 -14.08 18.97
C PRO A 206 -1.75 -15.50 19.27
N GLN A 207 -2.64 -16.48 19.30
CA GLN A 207 -2.26 -17.87 19.54
C GLN A 207 -1.36 -18.42 18.42
N ILE A 208 -1.72 -18.18 17.17
CA ILE A 208 -0.90 -18.55 16.00
C ILE A 208 0.47 -17.89 16.07
N PHE A 209 0.53 -16.60 16.41
CA PHE A 209 1.77 -15.84 16.54
C PHE A 209 2.66 -16.42 17.65
N ILE A 210 2.10 -16.71 18.83
CA ILE A 210 2.85 -17.28 19.97
C ILE A 210 3.37 -18.68 19.66
N GLN A 211 2.56 -19.54 19.03
CA GLN A 211 2.91 -20.94 18.77
C GLN A 211 3.92 -21.09 17.63
N ASN A 212 3.92 -20.16 16.65
CA ASN A 212 4.78 -20.29 15.47
C ASN A 212 6.05 -19.45 15.59
N ARG A 213 7.16 -20.08 16.05
CA ARG A 213 8.46 -19.42 16.19
C ARG A 213 8.97 -18.81 14.88
N ARG A 214 8.78 -19.49 13.73
CA ARG A 214 9.22 -18.99 12.42
C ARG A 214 8.46 -17.72 12.03
N LEU A 215 7.15 -17.71 12.28
CA LEU A 215 6.31 -16.53 12.04
C LEU A 215 6.80 -15.35 12.88
N ARG A 216 7.00 -15.53 14.19
CA ARG A 216 7.50 -14.45 15.08
C ARG A 216 8.82 -13.86 14.61
N THR A 217 9.82 -14.71 14.32
CA THR A 217 11.13 -14.23 13.86
C THR A 217 11.01 -13.42 12.56
N ARG A 218 10.20 -13.91 11.60
CA ARG A 218 9.97 -13.19 10.34
C ARG A 218 9.23 -11.88 10.54
N THR A 219 8.24 -11.84 11.43
CA THR A 219 7.50 -10.63 11.77
C THR A 219 8.40 -9.58 12.41
N TYR A 220 9.27 -9.97 13.36
CA TYR A 220 10.21 -9.02 13.98
C TYR A 220 11.21 -8.48 12.95
N ILE A 221 11.84 -9.34 12.14
CA ILE A 221 12.78 -8.88 11.10
C ILE A 221 12.08 -7.93 10.13
N GLY A 222 10.92 -8.32 9.60
CA GLY A 222 10.16 -7.48 8.68
C GLY A 222 9.71 -6.16 9.32
N GLY A 223 9.26 -6.20 10.57
CA GLY A 223 8.83 -5.01 11.32
C GLY A 223 9.97 -4.03 11.54
N PHE A 224 11.13 -4.48 12.00
CA PHE A 224 12.31 -3.62 12.17
C PHE A 224 12.82 -3.06 10.85
N THR A 225 12.91 -3.88 9.80
CA THR A 225 13.29 -3.42 8.45
C THR A 225 12.35 -2.33 7.95
N PHE A 226 11.03 -2.56 8.07
CA PHE A 226 10.03 -1.59 7.64
C PHE A 226 10.08 -0.30 8.48
N ALA A 227 10.31 -0.41 9.79
CA ALA A 227 10.47 0.74 10.68
C ALA A 227 11.68 1.60 10.28
N CYS A 228 12.84 1.00 9.99
CA CYS A 228 14.03 1.70 9.52
C CYS A 228 13.75 2.46 8.21
N VAL A 229 13.16 1.78 7.23
CA VAL A 229 12.80 2.40 5.93
C VAL A 229 11.82 3.55 6.12
N SER A 230 10.77 3.35 6.91
CA SER A 230 9.75 4.38 7.18
C SER A 230 10.34 5.59 7.90
N LEU A 231 11.18 5.35 8.90
CA LEU A 231 11.90 6.40 9.64
C LEU A 231 12.77 7.23 8.69
N THR A 232 13.58 6.57 7.86
CA THR A 232 14.47 7.23 6.89
C THR A 232 13.70 8.17 5.97
N PHE A 233 12.62 7.71 5.36
CA PHE A 233 11.86 8.56 4.43
C PHE A 233 11.09 9.70 5.13
N THR A 234 10.63 9.49 6.35
CA THR A 234 9.92 10.54 7.10
C THR A 234 10.90 11.60 7.61
N THR A 235 12.04 11.18 8.18
CA THR A 235 13.07 12.13 8.68
C THR A 235 13.80 12.85 7.55
N MET A 236 13.91 12.24 6.37
CA MET A 236 14.51 12.88 5.19
C MET A 236 13.76 14.16 4.79
N SER A 237 12.45 14.16 4.81
CA SER A 237 11.66 15.37 4.53
C SER A 237 11.89 16.45 5.58
N LEU A 238 11.90 16.09 6.86
CA LEU A 238 12.14 17.02 7.97
C LEU A 238 13.56 17.61 7.95
N LEU A 239 14.54 16.88 7.42
CA LEU A 239 15.94 17.30 7.38
C LEU A 239 16.26 18.13 6.14
N LEU A 240 15.76 17.74 4.97
CA LEU A 240 16.18 18.30 3.69
C LEU A 240 15.30 19.48 3.21
N ALA A 241 14.08 19.61 3.69
CA ALA A 241 13.22 20.73 3.31
C ALA A 241 13.64 22.07 3.92
N PRO A 242 14.02 22.16 5.23
CA PRO A 242 14.44 23.44 5.84
C PRO A 242 15.89 23.79 5.49
N ALA A 243 16.34 24.94 6.02
CA ALA A 243 17.73 25.39 5.94
C ALA A 243 18.68 24.31 6.55
N PRO A 244 19.88 24.11 6.01
CA PRO A 244 20.52 24.84 4.90
C PRO A 244 20.22 24.25 3.51
N TYR A 245 19.48 23.15 3.40
CA TYR A 245 19.37 22.38 2.15
C TYR A 245 18.30 22.93 1.20
N PHE A 246 17.13 23.36 1.70
CA PHE A 246 15.99 23.90 0.91
C PHE A 246 15.58 23.02 -0.27
N PHE A 247 15.59 21.68 -0.09
CA PHE A 247 15.17 20.77 -1.15
C PHE A 247 13.66 20.85 -1.36
N SER A 248 13.25 20.88 -2.63
CA SER A 248 11.84 20.81 -2.98
C SER A 248 11.24 19.45 -2.67
N ASP A 249 9.93 19.40 -2.46
CA ASP A 249 9.16 18.14 -2.26
C ASP A 249 9.44 17.14 -3.39
N PHE A 250 9.61 17.63 -4.62
CA PHE A 250 9.98 16.79 -5.76
C PHE A 250 11.34 16.14 -5.60
N THR A 251 12.35 16.92 -5.22
CA THR A 251 13.72 16.39 -5.01
C THR A 251 13.73 15.36 -3.89
N ILE A 252 13.01 15.62 -2.79
CA ILE A 252 12.85 14.68 -1.68
C ILE A 252 12.12 13.41 -2.14
N GLY A 253 11.07 13.56 -2.94
CA GLY A 253 10.33 12.45 -3.53
C GLY A 253 11.17 11.56 -4.44
N LEU A 254 12.15 12.13 -5.16
CA LEU A 254 13.04 11.38 -6.06
C LEU A 254 13.93 10.36 -5.31
N PHE A 255 14.26 10.59 -4.05
CA PHE A 255 14.96 9.59 -3.24
C PHE A 255 14.17 8.27 -3.14
N GLY A 256 12.84 8.30 -3.33
CA GLY A 256 12.01 7.11 -3.46
C GLY A 256 12.46 6.18 -4.61
N PHE A 257 13.00 6.74 -5.71
CA PHE A 257 13.51 5.92 -6.84
C PHE A 257 14.75 5.11 -6.49
N VAL A 258 15.54 5.50 -5.50
CA VAL A 258 16.65 4.68 -5.00
C VAL A 258 16.11 3.33 -4.50
N GLY A 259 14.92 3.33 -3.89
CA GLY A 259 14.23 2.11 -3.49
C GLY A 259 13.82 1.21 -4.68
N VAL A 260 13.62 1.77 -5.89
CA VAL A 260 13.33 0.98 -7.10
C VAL A 260 14.49 0.05 -7.42
N LEU A 261 15.73 0.51 -7.29
CA LEU A 261 16.92 -0.32 -7.50
C LEU A 261 16.92 -1.52 -6.54
N GLY A 262 16.48 -1.32 -5.30
CA GLY A 262 16.31 -2.41 -4.33
C GLY A 262 15.30 -3.48 -4.79
N THR A 263 14.23 -3.12 -5.49
CA THR A 263 13.25 -4.09 -6.00
C THR A 263 13.82 -4.94 -7.13
N PHE A 264 14.71 -4.42 -7.95
CA PHE A 264 15.43 -5.23 -8.94
C PHE A 264 16.36 -6.25 -8.26
N VAL A 265 17.07 -5.85 -7.20
CA VAL A 265 17.91 -6.76 -6.41
C VAL A 265 17.08 -7.87 -5.75
N ALA A 266 15.85 -7.56 -5.31
CA ALA A 266 14.94 -8.54 -4.72
C ALA A 266 14.59 -9.70 -5.71
N ASN A 267 14.45 -9.40 -7.02
CA ASN A 267 14.21 -10.43 -8.04
C ASN A 267 15.41 -11.40 -8.18
N PHE A 268 16.63 -10.90 -8.01
CA PHE A 268 17.83 -11.76 -8.01
C PHE A 268 17.94 -12.57 -6.72
N SER A 269 17.57 -12.00 -5.56
CA SER A 269 17.64 -12.70 -4.28
C SER A 269 16.73 -13.93 -4.23
N GLY A 270 15.60 -13.93 -4.95
CA GLY A 270 14.71 -15.08 -5.06
C GLY A 270 15.41 -16.34 -5.59
N LYS A 271 16.25 -16.20 -6.62
CA LYS A 271 17.03 -17.31 -7.18
C LYS A 271 18.03 -17.92 -6.18
N PHE A 272 18.65 -17.08 -5.36
CA PHE A 272 19.59 -17.53 -4.34
C PHE A 272 18.87 -18.17 -3.12
N ILE A 273 17.65 -17.72 -2.82
CA ILE A 273 16.79 -18.31 -1.79
C ILE A 273 16.42 -19.74 -2.18
N ASP A 274 16.05 -19.98 -3.44
CA ASP A 274 15.75 -21.32 -3.97
C ASP A 274 16.97 -22.25 -3.93
N GLN A 275 18.19 -21.71 -3.96
CA GLN A 275 19.44 -22.43 -3.79
C GLN A 275 19.84 -22.69 -2.33
N GLY A 276 19.00 -22.34 -1.35
CA GLY A 276 19.23 -22.59 0.07
C GLY A 276 20.03 -21.52 0.83
N TYR A 277 20.41 -20.40 0.19
CA TYR A 277 21.21 -19.33 0.82
C TYR A 277 20.39 -18.33 1.66
N ILE A 278 19.17 -18.68 2.05
CA ILE A 278 18.24 -17.77 2.74
C ILE A 278 18.81 -17.11 4.00
N HIS A 279 19.61 -17.86 4.80
CA HIS A 279 20.23 -17.31 6.02
C HIS A 279 21.32 -16.29 5.72
N LYS A 280 22.17 -16.55 4.73
CA LYS A 280 23.26 -15.64 4.34
C LYS A 280 22.67 -14.34 3.77
N ILE A 281 21.67 -14.41 2.91
CA ILE A 281 21.00 -13.23 2.36
C ILE A 281 20.36 -12.39 3.46
N SER A 282 19.66 -13.01 4.41
CA SER A 282 19.03 -12.30 5.53
C SER A 282 20.06 -11.54 6.39
N ILE A 283 21.25 -12.13 6.59
CA ILE A 283 22.35 -11.48 7.34
C ILE A 283 22.92 -10.31 6.54
N TYR A 284 23.24 -10.49 5.25
CA TYR A 284 23.79 -9.42 4.41
C TYR A 284 22.82 -8.26 4.23
N CYS A 285 21.52 -8.53 4.04
CA CYS A 285 20.51 -7.49 4.01
C CYS A 285 20.37 -6.75 5.36
N GLY A 286 20.53 -7.45 6.47
CA GLY A 286 20.53 -6.83 7.81
C GLY A 286 21.73 -5.93 8.04
N ILE A 287 22.92 -6.36 7.61
CA ILE A 287 24.17 -5.55 7.72
C ILE A 287 24.09 -4.32 6.79
N GLY A 288 23.51 -4.46 5.61
CA GLY A 288 23.36 -3.33 4.67
C GLY A 288 22.34 -2.26 5.10
N LEU A 289 21.59 -2.48 6.18
CA LEU A 289 20.67 -1.51 6.79
C LEU A 289 21.30 -0.68 7.91
N ILE A 290 22.48 -1.04 8.37
CA ILE A 290 23.29 -0.33 9.37
C ILE A 290 24.30 0.57 8.65
#